data_2a919f629ea653004fca10d43fc43172
#
_entry.id   2a919f629ea653004fca10d43fc43172
#
_cell.length_a   1.000
_cell.length_b   1.000
_cell.length_c   1.000
_cell.angle_alpha   90.00
_cell.angle_beta   90.00
_cell.angle_gamma   90.00
#
_symmetry.space_group_name_H-M   'P 1'
#
loop_
_entity.id
_entity.type
_entity.pdbx_description
1 polymer ?
#
loop_
_entity_poly.entity_id
_entity_poly.type
_entity_poly.pdbx_seq_one_letter_code
_entity_poly.pdbx_strand_id
1 'polypeptide(L)'
;MRTSSLVAAVILVAALPPLSVRAAETVVEVKLEDASVNGSLEGMLIKLDPDTVKAGRVTFRVMNESEALVHELIVLQTDLDVSQLPYDPRKGKVIETQLKSLGEVEELKPGKSGKLTLNLKPGPYLLLCNQPGHWHAGMWTKFTVTSSAARSSS
;
A
#
# COMPACT_ATOMS: atom_id res chain seq x y z
N MET A 1 11.14 63.53 50.55
CA MET A 1 10.12 62.60 49.96
C MET A 1 10.72 61.94 48.74
N ARG A 2 11.03 60.63 48.80
CA ARG A 2 11.60 59.85 47.69
C ARG A 2 10.52 58.94 47.20
N THR A 3 10.06 59.17 45.98
CA THR A 3 9.08 58.32 45.28
C THR A 3 9.82 57.19 44.58
N SER A 4 9.62 55.97 45.04
CA SER A 4 10.13 54.77 44.37
C SER A 4 9.12 54.31 43.30
N SER A 5 9.49 54.37 42.05
CA SER A 5 8.73 53.80 40.94
C SER A 5 9.04 52.31 40.81
N LEU A 6 8.02 51.44 40.99
CA LEU A 6 8.07 50.02 40.72
C LEU A 6 7.83 49.82 39.20
N VAL A 7 8.83 49.31 38.52
CA VAL A 7 8.69 48.87 37.11
C VAL A 7 8.26 47.43 37.14
N ALA A 8 7.04 47.13 36.71
CA ALA A 8 6.51 45.79 36.56
C ALA A 8 7.02 45.23 35.21
N ALA A 9 7.84 44.20 35.25
CA ALA A 9 8.26 43.46 34.04
C ALA A 9 7.16 42.49 33.64
N VAL A 10 6.54 42.72 32.48
CA VAL A 10 5.61 41.77 31.87
C VAL A 10 6.41 40.69 31.13
N ILE A 11 6.39 39.47 31.62
CA ILE A 11 7.00 38.31 30.94
C ILE A 11 5.99 37.78 29.92
N LEU A 12 6.28 38.00 28.65
CA LEU A 12 5.53 37.47 27.54
C LEU A 12 5.93 35.99 27.32
N VAL A 13 5.10 35.06 27.76
CA VAL A 13 5.29 33.62 27.49
C VAL A 13 4.81 33.33 26.09
N ALA A 14 5.73 33.17 25.15
CA ALA A 14 5.42 32.74 23.77
C ALA A 14 5.05 31.25 23.81
N ALA A 15 3.78 30.92 23.56
CA ALA A 15 3.31 29.56 23.37
C ALA A 15 3.86 29.02 22.03
N LEU A 16 4.76 28.04 22.08
CA LEU A 16 5.21 27.31 20.90
C LEU A 16 4.05 26.45 20.33
N PRO A 17 3.79 26.49 19.03
CA PRO A 17 2.80 25.64 18.44
C PRO A 17 3.17 24.17 18.60
N PRO A 18 2.20 23.26 18.80
CA PRO A 18 2.48 21.84 18.92
C PRO A 18 3.13 21.32 17.63
N LEU A 19 4.26 20.66 17.76
CA LEU A 19 4.91 19.94 16.65
C LEU A 19 3.98 18.81 16.19
N SER A 20 3.33 18.99 15.06
CA SER A 20 2.57 17.93 14.41
C SER A 20 3.52 16.80 14.00
N VAL A 21 3.60 15.75 14.80
CA VAL A 21 4.32 14.54 14.44
C VAL A 21 3.55 13.87 13.29
N ARG A 22 3.96 14.16 12.07
CA ARG A 22 3.47 13.46 10.88
C ARG A 22 3.87 11.98 11.04
N ALA A 23 2.87 11.09 11.04
CA ALA A 23 3.15 9.66 11.03
C ALA A 23 4.06 9.35 9.83
N ALA A 24 5.15 8.61 10.08
CA ALA A 24 6.07 8.23 9.02
C ALA A 24 5.30 7.44 7.94
N GLU A 25 5.49 7.81 6.69
CA GLU A 25 4.96 7.08 5.54
C GLU A 25 5.75 5.79 5.39
N THR A 26 5.05 4.65 5.40
CA THR A 26 5.68 3.36 5.11
C THR A 26 5.66 3.13 3.61
N VAL A 27 6.82 2.80 3.05
CA VAL A 27 6.96 2.45 1.63
C VAL A 27 7.09 0.93 1.52
N VAL A 28 6.37 0.35 0.56
CA VAL A 28 6.48 -1.05 0.14
C VAL A 28 6.92 -1.05 -1.32
N GLU A 29 8.08 -1.61 -1.58
CA GLU A 29 8.55 -1.82 -2.94
C GLU A 29 7.86 -3.07 -3.52
N VAL A 30 7.29 -2.93 -4.71
CA VAL A 30 6.53 -3.99 -5.38
C VAL A 30 7.12 -4.23 -6.75
N LYS A 31 7.50 -5.49 -7.01
CA LYS A 31 7.96 -5.93 -8.31
C LYS A 31 6.95 -6.89 -8.91
N LEU A 32 6.52 -6.60 -10.13
CA LEU A 32 5.65 -7.42 -10.94
C LEU A 32 6.55 -8.14 -11.95
N GLU A 33 6.71 -9.45 -11.75
CA GLU A 33 7.65 -10.27 -12.51
C GLU A 33 6.91 -11.41 -13.21
N ASP A 34 7.45 -11.87 -14.31
CA ASP A 34 7.08 -13.10 -14.98
C ASP A 34 8.32 -13.73 -15.64
N ALA A 35 8.22 -15.02 -15.94
CA ALA A 35 9.23 -15.74 -16.71
C ALA A 35 8.77 -15.95 -18.16
N SER A 36 7.88 -15.08 -18.64
CA SER A 36 7.24 -15.26 -19.92
C SER A 36 8.22 -15.14 -21.08
N VAL A 37 8.22 -16.18 -21.89
CA VAL A 37 8.88 -16.18 -23.20
C VAL A 37 7.77 -16.17 -24.25
N ASN A 38 7.78 -15.20 -25.15
CA ASN A 38 6.77 -15.06 -26.23
C ASN A 38 5.32 -14.89 -25.71
N GLY A 39 5.14 -14.22 -24.54
CA GLY A 39 3.81 -13.94 -23.99
C GLY A 39 3.14 -15.12 -23.29
N SER A 40 3.88 -16.16 -22.93
CA SER A 40 3.38 -17.22 -22.05
C SER A 40 3.08 -16.70 -20.66
N LEU A 41 2.10 -17.29 -19.95
CA LEU A 41 1.76 -16.91 -18.58
C LEU A 41 2.54 -17.76 -17.55
N GLU A 42 3.87 -17.77 -17.66
CA GLU A 42 4.74 -18.54 -16.80
C GLU A 42 5.44 -17.64 -15.77
N GLY A 43 5.69 -18.18 -14.58
CA GLY A 43 6.44 -17.52 -13.52
C GLY A 43 5.83 -16.22 -13.01
N MET A 44 4.50 -16.09 -13.09
CA MET A 44 3.78 -14.91 -12.62
C MET A 44 3.98 -14.69 -11.13
N LEU A 45 4.54 -13.55 -10.75
CA LEU A 45 4.94 -13.29 -9.38
C LEU A 45 4.80 -11.82 -9.00
N ILE A 46 4.32 -11.59 -7.79
CA ILE A 46 4.38 -10.28 -7.11
C ILE A 46 5.32 -10.40 -5.93
N LYS A 47 6.43 -9.68 -5.95
CA LYS A 47 7.35 -9.56 -4.82
C LYS A 47 7.08 -8.29 -4.04
N LEU A 48 7.10 -8.39 -2.72
CA LEU A 48 6.93 -7.27 -1.79
C LEU A 48 8.13 -7.12 -0.88
N ASP A 49 8.53 -5.89 -0.63
CA ASP A 49 9.52 -5.55 0.38
C ASP A 49 9.13 -4.23 1.08
N PRO A 50 8.72 -4.32 2.38
CA PRO A 50 8.36 -5.50 3.17
C PRO A 50 6.97 -6.08 2.81
N ASP A 51 6.71 -7.34 3.19
CA ASP A 51 5.40 -8.01 3.07
C ASP A 51 4.47 -7.79 4.27
N THR A 52 4.99 -7.18 5.32
CA THR A 52 4.29 -6.87 6.56
C THR A 52 4.63 -5.47 7.03
N VAL A 53 3.61 -4.66 7.33
CA VAL A 53 3.77 -3.28 7.78
C VAL A 53 2.86 -2.95 8.96
N LYS A 54 3.07 -1.79 9.60
CA LYS A 54 2.15 -1.23 10.59
C LYS A 54 1.02 -0.46 9.90
N ALA A 55 -0.15 -0.45 10.56
CA ALA A 55 -1.30 0.34 10.11
C ALA A 55 -0.95 1.82 9.99
N GLY A 56 -1.50 2.46 8.98
CA GLY A 56 -1.29 3.87 8.68
C GLY A 56 -1.14 4.13 7.18
N ARG A 57 -0.45 5.20 6.85
CA ARG A 57 -0.19 5.61 5.48
C ARG A 57 0.90 4.72 4.86
N VAL A 58 0.51 3.96 3.84
CA VAL A 58 1.39 3.03 3.11
C VAL A 58 1.40 3.44 1.64
N THR A 59 2.60 3.54 1.09
CA THR A 59 2.81 3.81 -0.35
C THR A 59 3.44 2.58 -1.00
N PHE A 60 2.71 1.96 -1.91
CA PHE A 60 3.23 0.93 -2.79
C PHE A 60 3.92 1.61 -3.98
N ARG A 61 5.21 1.34 -4.16
CA ARG A 61 5.97 1.71 -5.35
C ARG A 61 6.07 0.47 -6.22
N VAL A 62 5.41 0.54 -7.37
CA VAL A 62 5.20 -0.62 -8.23
C VAL A 62 6.05 -0.50 -9.48
N MET A 63 6.83 -1.53 -9.75
CA MET A 63 7.65 -1.65 -10.96
C MET A 63 7.22 -2.90 -11.72
N ASN A 64 6.88 -2.74 -12.99
CA ASN A 64 6.71 -3.86 -13.91
C ASN A 64 8.10 -4.24 -14.48
N GLU A 65 8.63 -5.37 -14.02
CA GLU A 65 9.94 -5.91 -14.46
C GLU A 65 9.80 -6.89 -15.63
N SER A 66 8.58 -7.13 -16.14
CA SER A 66 8.37 -7.90 -17.36
C SER A 66 9.04 -7.25 -18.57
N GLU A 67 9.51 -8.08 -19.47
CA GLU A 67 10.01 -7.63 -20.78
C GLU A 67 8.91 -7.54 -21.84
N ALA A 68 7.78 -8.22 -21.65
CA ALA A 68 6.77 -8.39 -22.66
C ALA A 68 5.34 -8.06 -22.24
N LEU A 69 4.97 -8.26 -20.97
CA LEU A 69 3.58 -8.24 -20.52
C LEU A 69 3.21 -6.96 -19.77
N VAL A 70 1.98 -6.52 -19.95
CA VAL A 70 1.36 -5.49 -19.13
C VAL A 70 0.90 -6.12 -17.83
N HIS A 71 1.20 -5.46 -16.71
CA HIS A 71 0.75 -5.85 -15.39
C HIS A 71 0.02 -4.71 -14.69
N GLU A 72 -0.71 -5.05 -13.65
CA GLU A 72 -1.36 -4.10 -12.74
C GLU A 72 -1.22 -4.59 -11.31
N LEU A 73 -1.43 -3.71 -10.34
CA LEU A 73 -1.47 -4.07 -8.93
C LEU A 73 -2.79 -3.61 -8.35
N ILE A 74 -3.60 -4.55 -7.89
CA ILE A 74 -4.84 -4.29 -7.15
C ILE A 74 -4.61 -4.66 -5.69
N VAL A 75 -5.05 -3.79 -4.77
CA VAL A 75 -4.98 -4.03 -3.32
C VAL A 75 -6.38 -4.33 -2.79
N LEU A 76 -6.60 -5.58 -2.37
CA LEU A 76 -7.86 -6.03 -1.78
C LEU A 76 -7.73 -6.14 -0.26
N GLN A 77 -8.74 -5.67 0.49
CA GLN A 77 -8.89 -6.00 1.90
C GLN A 77 -9.79 -7.23 2.04
N THR A 78 -9.18 -8.39 2.28
CA THR A 78 -9.90 -9.65 2.38
C THR A 78 -9.15 -10.65 3.24
N ASP A 79 -9.89 -11.52 3.91
CA ASP A 79 -9.43 -12.72 4.62
C ASP A 79 -9.76 -14.01 3.85
N LEU A 80 -10.39 -13.88 2.68
CA LEU A 80 -10.69 -15.01 1.82
C LEU A 80 -9.40 -15.71 1.37
N ASP A 81 -9.48 -17.04 1.29
CA ASP A 81 -8.47 -17.77 0.55
C ASP A 81 -8.53 -17.40 -0.94
N VAL A 82 -7.38 -17.40 -1.59
CA VAL A 82 -7.29 -17.04 -3.00
C VAL A 82 -8.19 -17.89 -3.89
N SER A 83 -8.38 -19.16 -3.54
CA SER A 83 -9.26 -20.08 -4.28
C SER A 83 -10.76 -19.76 -4.15
N GLN A 84 -11.12 -18.89 -3.21
CA GLN A 84 -12.50 -18.46 -2.95
C GLN A 84 -12.86 -17.13 -3.61
N LEU A 85 -11.92 -16.51 -4.31
CA LEU A 85 -12.19 -15.25 -5.00
C LEU A 85 -13.19 -15.46 -6.15
N PRO A 86 -14.19 -14.57 -6.28
CA PRO A 86 -15.11 -14.62 -7.41
C PRO A 86 -14.35 -14.42 -8.73
N TYR A 87 -14.51 -15.34 -9.68
CA TYR A 87 -13.75 -15.37 -10.91
C TYR A 87 -14.67 -15.57 -12.14
N ASP A 88 -14.43 -14.79 -13.19
CA ASP A 88 -15.08 -14.95 -14.48
C ASP A 88 -14.12 -15.68 -15.45
N PRO A 89 -14.37 -16.99 -15.72
CA PRO A 89 -13.48 -17.77 -16.59
C PRO A 89 -13.52 -17.33 -18.05
N ARG A 90 -14.57 -16.62 -18.48
CA ARG A 90 -14.66 -16.12 -19.86
C ARG A 90 -13.79 -14.89 -20.07
N LYS A 91 -13.63 -14.08 -19.03
CA LYS A 91 -12.76 -12.91 -19.05
C LYS A 91 -11.34 -13.22 -18.56
N GLY A 92 -11.15 -14.35 -17.88
CA GLY A 92 -9.89 -14.66 -17.21
C GLY A 92 -9.57 -13.75 -16.05
N LYS A 93 -10.60 -13.18 -15.36
CA LYS A 93 -10.44 -12.13 -14.37
C LYS A 93 -11.19 -12.42 -13.08
N VAL A 94 -10.65 -11.96 -11.96
CA VAL A 94 -11.35 -11.84 -10.70
C VAL A 94 -12.44 -10.78 -10.82
N ILE A 95 -13.62 -11.02 -10.23
CA ILE A 95 -14.76 -10.08 -10.27
C ILE A 95 -14.61 -9.07 -9.14
N GLU A 96 -13.87 -8.00 -9.39
CA GLU A 96 -13.52 -6.99 -8.38
C GLU A 96 -14.72 -6.31 -7.73
N THR A 97 -15.82 -6.14 -8.48
CA THR A 97 -17.05 -5.53 -7.97
C THR A 97 -17.72 -6.30 -6.83
N GLN A 98 -17.31 -7.55 -6.62
CA GLN A 98 -17.75 -8.39 -5.50
C GLN A 98 -16.76 -8.40 -4.33
N LEU A 99 -15.67 -7.63 -4.41
CA LEU A 99 -14.60 -7.57 -3.44
C LEU A 99 -14.39 -6.14 -2.94
N LYS A 100 -13.70 -6.02 -1.81
CA LYS A 100 -13.31 -4.72 -1.28
C LYS A 100 -11.96 -4.30 -1.85
N SER A 101 -11.95 -3.79 -3.07
CA SER A 101 -10.78 -3.12 -3.63
C SER A 101 -10.59 -1.76 -2.95
N LEU A 102 -9.36 -1.46 -2.57
CA LEU A 102 -8.97 -0.18 -1.96
C LEU A 102 -8.30 0.75 -2.95
N GLY A 103 -7.87 0.24 -4.10
CA GLY A 103 -7.24 0.99 -5.17
C GLY A 103 -6.27 0.10 -5.95
N GLU A 104 -5.75 0.68 -7.02
CA GLU A 104 -4.93 -0.04 -7.99
C GLU A 104 -3.89 0.86 -8.66
N VAL A 105 -2.89 0.23 -9.26
CA VAL A 105 -1.99 0.83 -10.25
C VAL A 105 -2.27 0.12 -11.55
N GLU A 106 -2.98 0.81 -12.44
CA GLU A 106 -3.49 0.24 -13.70
C GLU A 106 -2.38 0.12 -14.76
N GLU A 107 -2.47 -0.92 -15.56
CA GLU A 107 -1.86 -1.08 -16.89
C GLU A 107 -0.40 -0.60 -17.04
N LEU A 108 0.45 -1.04 -16.13
CA LEU A 108 1.88 -0.78 -16.27
C LEU A 108 2.44 -1.60 -17.45
N LYS A 109 2.90 -0.90 -18.48
CA LYS A 109 3.66 -1.50 -19.57
C LYS A 109 5.01 -2.01 -19.10
N PRO A 110 5.68 -2.91 -19.84
CA PRO A 110 7.03 -3.36 -19.54
C PRO A 110 7.98 -2.21 -19.18
N GLY A 111 8.72 -2.36 -18.08
CA GLY A 111 9.68 -1.38 -17.59
C GLY A 111 9.06 -0.09 -17.04
N LYS A 112 7.74 -0.02 -16.83
CA LYS A 112 7.08 1.17 -16.26
C LYS A 112 6.79 0.99 -14.79
N SER A 113 6.78 2.12 -14.08
CA SER A 113 6.50 2.20 -12.66
C SER A 113 5.26 3.04 -12.38
N GLY A 114 4.62 2.75 -11.25
CA GLY A 114 3.51 3.51 -10.71
C GLY A 114 3.57 3.58 -9.20
N LYS A 115 2.65 4.29 -8.59
CA LYS A 115 2.53 4.33 -7.13
C LYS A 115 1.08 4.42 -6.71
N LEU A 116 0.77 3.77 -5.58
CA LEU A 116 -0.53 3.83 -4.92
C LEU A 116 -0.31 4.13 -3.43
N THR A 117 -0.95 5.16 -2.91
CA THR A 117 -0.89 5.48 -1.48
C THR A 117 -2.24 5.27 -0.84
N LEU A 118 -2.28 4.43 0.20
CA LEU A 118 -3.49 4.07 0.94
C LEU A 118 -3.30 4.32 2.43
N ASN A 119 -4.41 4.52 3.15
CA ASN A 119 -4.42 4.50 4.62
C ASN A 119 -4.98 3.15 5.07
N LEU A 120 -4.07 2.23 5.42
CA LEU A 120 -4.41 0.83 5.70
C LEU A 120 -4.72 0.61 7.18
N LYS A 121 -5.77 -0.16 7.45
CA LYS A 121 -6.15 -0.64 8.78
C LYS A 121 -5.45 -1.97 9.05
N PRO A 122 -5.32 -2.38 10.33
CA PRO A 122 -4.82 -3.71 10.65
C PRO A 122 -5.69 -4.80 10.01
N GLY A 123 -5.07 -5.85 9.52
CA GLY A 123 -5.75 -7.00 8.93
C GLY A 123 -4.99 -7.63 7.77
N PRO A 124 -5.56 -8.69 7.19
CA PRO A 124 -5.05 -9.33 5.99
C PRO A 124 -5.45 -8.58 4.73
N TYR A 125 -4.57 -8.61 3.75
CA TYR A 125 -4.76 -8.08 2.41
C TYR A 125 -4.29 -9.08 1.38
N LEU A 126 -4.84 -8.99 0.20
CA LEU A 126 -4.39 -9.70 -0.98
C LEU A 126 -4.05 -8.70 -2.08
N LEU A 127 -2.87 -8.85 -2.65
CA LEU A 127 -2.41 -8.08 -3.80
C LEU A 127 -2.41 -9.00 -5.01
N LEU A 128 -2.95 -8.53 -6.12
CA LEU A 128 -3.04 -9.34 -7.34
C LEU A 128 -2.92 -8.49 -8.61
N CYS A 129 -2.55 -9.16 -9.70
CA CYS A 129 -2.68 -8.66 -11.06
C CYS A 129 -3.93 -9.27 -11.69
N ASN A 130 -4.85 -8.44 -12.16
CA ASN A 130 -6.11 -8.89 -12.75
C ASN A 130 -6.13 -8.76 -14.29
N GLN A 131 -4.95 -8.69 -14.93
CA GLN A 131 -4.86 -8.88 -16.37
C GLN A 131 -5.36 -10.29 -16.74
N PRO A 132 -5.98 -10.49 -17.92
CA PRO A 132 -6.59 -11.76 -18.25
C PRO A 132 -5.65 -12.95 -18.09
N GLY A 133 -6.02 -13.90 -17.22
CA GLY A 133 -5.26 -15.11 -16.95
C GLY A 133 -4.15 -14.98 -15.90
N HIS A 134 -3.67 -13.76 -15.57
CA HIS A 134 -2.51 -13.56 -14.70
C HIS A 134 -2.75 -14.03 -13.27
N TRP A 135 -3.91 -13.68 -12.68
CA TRP A 135 -4.27 -14.19 -11.36
C TRP A 135 -4.29 -15.73 -11.33
N HIS A 136 -4.91 -16.35 -12.33
CA HIS A 136 -5.01 -17.80 -12.42
C HIS A 136 -3.63 -18.47 -12.59
N ALA A 137 -2.71 -17.79 -13.26
CA ALA A 137 -1.31 -18.21 -13.42
C ALA A 137 -0.45 -17.95 -12.16
N GLY A 138 -1.03 -17.46 -11.06
CA GLY A 138 -0.33 -17.29 -9.78
C GLY A 138 0.10 -15.87 -9.45
N MET A 139 -0.29 -14.86 -10.22
CA MET A 139 0.13 -13.47 -9.97
C MET A 139 -0.65 -12.81 -8.84
N TRP A 140 -0.38 -13.26 -7.64
CA TRP A 140 -0.96 -12.73 -6.41
C TRP A 140 -0.04 -13.00 -5.21
N THR A 141 -0.22 -12.22 -4.14
CA THR A 141 0.53 -12.41 -2.90
C THR A 141 -0.25 -11.89 -1.69
N LYS A 142 0.01 -12.46 -0.52
CA LYS A 142 -0.56 -11.99 0.75
C LYS A 142 0.25 -10.82 1.27
N PHE A 143 -0.43 -9.89 1.93
CA PHE A 143 0.17 -8.75 2.59
C PHE A 143 -0.49 -8.54 3.95
N THR A 144 0.29 -8.28 4.98
CA THR A 144 -0.19 -8.17 6.35
C THR A 144 0.01 -6.76 6.90
N VAL A 145 -1.04 -6.20 7.48
CA VAL A 145 -0.97 -4.94 8.20
C VAL A 145 -1.21 -5.21 9.68
N THR A 146 -0.21 -4.92 10.50
CA THR A 146 -0.27 -5.09 11.96
C THR A 146 -0.76 -3.81 12.65
N SER A 147 -1.26 -3.93 13.88
CA SER A 147 -1.62 -2.77 14.68
C SER A 147 -0.40 -1.88 14.92
N SER A 148 -0.56 -0.56 14.77
CA SER A 148 0.40 0.38 15.34
C SER A 148 0.31 0.27 16.87
N ALA A 149 1.44 0.10 17.58
CA ALA A 149 1.44 0.09 19.02
C ALA A 149 0.74 1.36 19.54
N ALA A 150 -0.27 1.20 20.40
CA ALA A 150 -0.84 2.33 21.10
C ALA A 150 0.31 3.00 21.88
N ARG A 151 0.51 4.31 21.74
CA ARG A 151 1.43 5.02 22.63
C ARG A 151 0.85 4.92 24.02
N SER A 152 1.55 4.22 24.90
CA SER A 152 1.28 4.33 26.34
C SER A 152 1.53 5.78 26.74
N SER A 153 0.47 6.52 26.97
CA SER A 153 0.54 7.81 27.66
C SER A 153 0.91 7.52 29.12
N SER A 154 2.16 7.71 29.45
CA SER A 154 2.64 7.79 30.84
C SER A 154 2.46 9.22 31.34
#